data_11778e7d126f1e2cf81db7cb4dfeb331
#
_entry.id   11778e7d126f1e2cf81db7cb4dfeb331
#
_cell.length_a   1.000
_cell.length_b   1.000
_cell.length_c   1.000
_cell.angle_alpha   90.00
_cell.angle_beta   90.00
_cell.angle_gamma   90.00
#
_symmetry.space_group_name_H-M   'P 1'
#
loop_
_entity.id
_entity.type
_entity.pdbx_description
1 polymer ?
#
loop_
_entity_poly.entity_id
_entity_poly.type
_entity_poly.pdbx_seq_one_letter_code
_entity_poly.pdbx_strand_id
1 'polypeptide(L)'
;FEAGVLVARTEGIIPAPESTHAIAQAIREAQKAKEEGKEKTILFNLSGHGMIDLYAYEQYFAGNLQNYTIPDSEITCSLKDLEKII
;
A
#
# COMPACT_ATOMS: atom_id res chain seq x y z
N PHE A 1 0.65 -3.14 4.66
CA PHE A 1 0.00 -3.18 5.98
C PHE A 1 0.88 -2.66 7.11
N GLU A 2 2.17 -2.98 7.12
CA GLU A 2 3.11 -2.46 8.13
C GLU A 2 3.09 -0.93 8.17
N ALA A 3 3.17 -0.28 7.02
CA ALA A 3 3.11 1.17 6.92
C ALA A 3 1.75 1.72 7.36
N GLY A 4 0.67 1.03 7.05
CA GLY A 4 -0.68 1.40 7.48
C GLY A 4 -0.84 1.36 8.99
N VAL A 5 -0.33 0.33 9.64
CA VAL A 5 -0.33 0.22 11.10
C VAL A 5 0.51 1.32 11.74
N LEU A 6 1.66 1.64 11.16
CA LEU A 6 2.52 2.71 11.64
C LEU A 6 1.78 4.06 11.62
N VAL A 7 1.12 4.38 10.52
CA VAL A 7 0.34 5.62 10.40
C VAL A 7 -0.83 5.64 11.38
N ALA A 8 -1.53 4.52 11.56
CA ALA A 8 -2.62 4.44 12.52
C ALA A 8 -2.13 4.75 13.94
N ARG A 9 -0.97 4.25 14.32
CA ARG A 9 -0.40 4.44 15.65
C ARG A 9 0.18 5.85 15.86
N THR A 10 0.72 6.46 14.82
CA THR A 10 1.40 7.77 14.93
C THR A 10 0.49 8.93 14.61
N GLU A 11 -0.43 8.78 13.66
CA GLU A 11 -1.29 9.87 13.16
C GLU A 11 -2.77 9.70 13.51
N GLY A 12 -3.16 8.54 14.05
CA GLY A 12 -4.56 8.27 14.39
C GLY A 12 -5.46 8.06 13.18
N ILE A 13 -4.89 7.77 12.02
CA ILE A 13 -5.61 7.54 10.77
C ILE A 13 -5.47 6.08 10.40
N ILE A 14 -6.61 5.39 10.17
CA ILE A 14 -6.60 4.03 9.62
C ILE A 14 -6.73 4.15 8.09
N PRO A 15 -5.64 3.98 7.34
CA PRO A 15 -5.68 4.16 5.89
C PRO A 15 -6.31 2.96 5.20
N ALA A 16 -6.90 3.20 4.03
CA ALA A 16 -7.28 2.10 3.13
C ALA A 16 -6.01 1.30 2.77
N PRO A 17 -6.08 -0.04 2.72
CA PRO A 17 -4.92 -0.87 2.41
C PRO A 17 -4.23 -0.49 1.09
N GLU A 18 -4.97 -0.09 0.08
CA GLU A 18 -4.43 0.35 -1.21
C GLU A 18 -3.57 1.61 -1.07
N SER A 19 -3.99 2.54 -0.23
CA SER A 19 -3.25 3.79 0.02
C SER A 19 -1.97 3.56 0.82
N THR A 20 -1.83 2.42 1.50
CA THR A 20 -0.61 2.11 2.27
C THR A 20 0.62 1.92 1.39
N HIS A 21 0.44 1.63 0.10
CA HIS A 21 1.55 1.58 -0.85
C HIS A 21 2.21 2.97 -0.99
N ALA A 22 1.41 4.02 -1.08
CA ALA A 22 1.92 5.39 -1.13
C ALA A 22 2.61 5.77 0.19
N ILE A 23 2.05 5.38 1.32
CA ILE A 23 2.63 5.61 2.64
C ILE A 23 3.98 4.89 2.77
N ALA A 24 4.05 3.63 2.37
CA ALA A 24 5.28 2.84 2.42
C ALA A 24 6.38 3.49 1.59
N GLN A 25 6.05 3.98 0.40
CA GLN A 25 7.02 4.65 -0.45
C GLN A 25 7.45 6.00 0.14
N ALA A 26 6.51 6.76 0.72
CA ALA A 26 6.83 8.02 1.40
C ALA A 26 7.82 7.80 2.56
N ILE A 27 7.64 6.73 3.34
CA ILE A 27 8.55 6.36 4.41
C ILE A 27 9.93 6.02 3.86
N ARG A 28 10.01 5.26 2.77
CA ARG A 28 11.28 4.92 2.12
C ARG A 28 12.02 6.17 1.63
N GLU A 29 11.30 7.11 1.01
CA GLU A 29 11.89 8.36 0.54
C GLU A 29 12.37 9.24 1.71
N ALA A 30 11.62 9.26 2.81
CA ALA A 30 12.02 9.99 4.01
C ALA A 30 13.28 9.41 4.64
N GLN A 31 13.37 8.08 4.73
CA GLN A 31 14.56 7.39 5.23
C GLN A 31 15.78 7.65 4.34
N LYS A 32 15.59 7.61 3.03
CA LYS A 32 16.65 7.91 2.07
C LYS A 32 17.14 9.34 2.21
N ALA A 33 16.22 10.30 2.34
CA ALA A 33 16.57 11.71 2.55
C ALA A 33 17.37 11.90 3.85
N LYS A 34 16.99 11.19 4.92
CA LYS A 34 17.71 11.21 6.20
C LYS A 34 19.14 10.67 6.05
N GLU A 35 19.31 9.55 5.35
CA GLU A 35 20.62 8.95 5.09
C GLU A 35 21.52 9.87 4.25
N GLU A 36 20.94 10.56 3.28
CA GLU A 36 21.66 11.51 2.42
C GLU A 36 21.89 12.87 3.09
N GLY A 37 21.28 13.12 4.25
CA GLY A 37 21.36 14.41 4.93
C GLY A 37 20.66 15.54 4.19
N LYS A 38 19.63 15.23 3.39
CA LYS A 38 18.90 16.19 2.56
C LYS A 38 17.51 16.45 3.12
N GLU A 39 17.10 17.71 3.09
CA GLU A 39 15.71 18.10 3.31
C GLU A 39 14.91 17.87 2.03
N LYS A 40 13.77 17.16 2.14
CA LYS A 40 12.85 16.92 1.02
C LYS A 40 11.42 17.11 1.47
N THR A 41 10.59 17.63 0.59
CA THR A 41 9.15 17.65 0.76
C THR A 41 8.57 16.46 0.00
N ILE A 42 7.85 15.59 0.70
CA ILE A 42 7.28 14.38 0.13
C ILE A 42 5.75 14.53 0.17
N LEU A 43 5.14 14.57 -1.01
CA LEU A 43 3.70 14.62 -1.15
C LEU A 43 3.18 13.28 -1.64
N PHE A 44 2.19 12.73 -0.96
CA PHE A 44 1.49 11.55 -1.43
C PHE A 44 -0.02 11.72 -1.24
N ASN A 45 -0.79 11.01 -2.03
CA ASN A 45 -2.24 11.03 -1.94
C ASN A 45 -2.72 9.94 -0.98
N LEU A 46 -3.59 10.31 -0.04
CA LEU A 46 -4.23 9.39 0.89
C LEU A 46 -5.73 9.40 0.59
N SER A 47 -6.17 8.50 -0.28
CA SER A 47 -7.57 8.37 -0.66
C SER A 47 -8.28 7.30 0.16
N GLY A 48 -9.59 7.48 0.37
CA GLY A 48 -10.42 6.53 1.11
C GLY A 48 -10.08 6.47 2.60
N HIS A 49 -10.52 5.39 3.24
CA HIS A 49 -10.23 5.10 4.65
C HIS A 49 -10.27 3.59 4.88
N GLY A 50 -9.66 3.14 5.98
CA GLY A 50 -9.56 1.72 6.29
C GLY A 50 -10.70 1.16 7.17
N MET A 51 -11.70 1.96 7.48
CA MET A 51 -12.77 1.54 8.41
C MET A 51 -13.59 0.37 7.89
N ILE A 52 -13.75 0.27 6.58
CA ILE A 52 -14.42 -0.87 5.93
C ILE A 52 -13.48 -2.05 5.68
N ASP A 53 -12.19 -1.88 5.93
CA ASP A 53 -11.14 -2.86 5.67
C ASP A 53 -10.54 -3.44 6.96
N LEU A 54 -11.21 -3.29 8.08
CA LEU A 54 -10.71 -3.76 9.38
C LEU A 54 -10.46 -5.27 9.38
N TYR A 55 -11.26 -6.03 8.63
CA TYR A 55 -11.02 -7.46 8.45
C TYR A 55 -9.66 -7.76 7.82
N ALA A 56 -9.26 -6.96 6.82
CA ALA A 56 -7.95 -7.11 6.19
C ALA A 56 -6.81 -6.84 7.17
N TYR A 57 -6.93 -5.82 8.01
CA TYR A 57 -5.96 -5.55 9.08
C TYR A 57 -5.93 -6.67 10.12
N GLU A 58 -7.08 -7.21 10.46
CA GLU A 58 -7.17 -8.38 11.37
C GLU A 58 -6.40 -9.56 10.80
N GLN A 59 -6.57 -9.86 9.50
CA GLN A 59 -5.84 -10.93 8.82
C GLN A 59 -4.33 -10.66 8.82
N TYR A 60 -3.92 -9.41 8.64
CA TYR A 60 -2.52 -9.02 8.75
C TYR A 60 -1.94 -9.34 10.13
N PHE A 61 -2.63 -8.94 11.20
CA PHE A 61 -2.18 -9.23 12.57
C PHE A 61 -2.17 -10.73 12.89
N ALA A 62 -3.07 -11.48 12.31
CA ALA A 62 -3.11 -12.94 12.47
C ALA A 62 -2.05 -13.68 11.64
N GLY A 63 -1.30 -12.98 10.79
CA GLY A 63 -0.27 -13.58 9.94
C GLY A 63 -0.82 -14.38 8.76
N ASN A 64 -2.07 -14.14 8.37
CA ASN A 64 -2.75 -14.90 7.30
C ASN A 64 -2.54 -14.32 5.91
N LEU A 65 -1.86 -13.17 5.79
CA LEU A 65 -1.58 -12.53 4.50
C LEU A 65 -0.21 -12.93 4.00
N GLN A 66 -0.11 -13.13 2.69
CA GLN A 66 1.13 -13.45 2.00
C GLN A 66 1.44 -12.40 0.94
N ASN A 67 2.72 -12.20 0.67
CA ASN A 67 3.14 -11.39 -0.47
C ASN A 67 2.73 -12.13 -1.75
N TYR A 68 1.94 -11.45 -2.57
CA TYR A 68 1.42 -12.02 -3.80
C TYR A 68 1.93 -11.25 -5.00
N THR A 69 2.49 -11.97 -5.96
CA THR A 69 2.86 -11.41 -7.26
C THR A 69 1.96 -12.05 -8.31
N ILE A 70 1.32 -11.23 -9.11
CA ILE A 70 0.41 -11.71 -10.15
C ILE A 70 1.20 -12.55 -11.17
N PRO A 71 0.84 -13.83 -11.41
CA PRO A 71 1.51 -14.64 -12.43
C PRO A 71 1.32 -14.06 -13.83
N ASP A 72 2.34 -14.19 -14.67
CA ASP A 72 2.29 -13.72 -16.06
C ASP A 72 1.12 -14.33 -16.84
N SER A 73 0.75 -15.58 -16.54
CA SER A 73 -0.40 -16.24 -17.15
C SER A 73 -1.72 -15.52 -16.87
N GLU A 74 -1.92 -15.00 -15.67
CA GLU A 74 -3.12 -14.22 -15.32
C GLU A 74 -3.13 -12.87 -16.02
N ILE A 75 -1.98 -12.22 -16.12
CA ILE A 75 -1.83 -10.96 -16.85
C ILE A 75 -2.18 -11.17 -18.32
N THR A 76 -1.66 -12.21 -18.94
CA THR A 76 -1.93 -12.54 -20.33
C THR A 76 -3.41 -12.84 -20.57
N CYS A 77 -4.05 -13.57 -19.67
CA CYS A 77 -5.45 -13.91 -19.75
C CYS A 77 -6.33 -12.64 -19.65
N SER A 78 -6.01 -11.75 -18.72
CA SER A 78 -6.72 -10.49 -18.53
C SER A 78 -6.58 -9.57 -19.76
N LEU A 79 -5.40 -9.52 -20.35
CA LEU A 79 -5.16 -8.74 -21.59
C LEU A 79 -5.99 -9.27 -22.77
N LYS A 80 -6.13 -10.59 -22.90
CA LYS A 80 -6.98 -11.19 -23.93
C LYS A 80 -8.45 -10.81 -23.75
N ASP A 81 -8.93 -10.80 -22.52
CA ASP A 81 -10.30 -10.38 -22.23
C ASP A 81 -10.51 -8.91 -22.57
N LEU A 82 -9.51 -8.06 -22.32
CA LEU A 82 -9.55 -6.65 -22.68
C LEU A 82 -9.60 -6.46 -24.20
N GLU A 83 -8.85 -7.24 -24.98
CA GLU A 83 -8.86 -7.21 -26.44
C GLU A 83 -10.23 -7.53 -27.02
N LYS A 84 -11.01 -8.39 -26.38
CA LYS A 84 -12.38 -8.72 -26.81
C LYS A 84 -13.37 -7.55 -26.66
N ILE A 85 -13.07 -6.62 -25.78
CA ILE A 85 -13.92 -5.46 -25.50
C ILE A 85 -13.61 -4.31 -26.47
N ILE A 86 -12.37 -4.21 -26.89
CA ILE A 86 -11.90 -3.20 -27.84
C ILE A 86 -12.16 -3.67 -29.28
#